data_18a7ab15eab9ff4c35b1a89e788cd9b3
#
_entry.id   18a7ab15eab9ff4c35b1a89e788cd9b3
#
_cell.length_a   1.000
_cell.length_b   1.000
_cell.length_c   1.000
_cell.angle_alpha   90.00
_cell.angle_beta   90.00
_cell.angle_gamma   90.00
#
_symmetry.space_group_name_H-M   'P 1'
#
loop_
_entity.id
_entity.type
_entity.pdbx_description
1 polymer ?
#
loop_
_entity_poly.entity_id
_entity_poly.type
_entity_poly.pdbx_seq_one_letter_code
_entity_poly.pdbx_strand_id
1 'polypeptide(L)'
;MTNIKITLAAAFALGICAGPVAAQDNACPREGTEAPLALHADWIMKGWERHEGDGKFVFAEKLNKYYDLQNTKGVFYDNFAPGSTQLFDNSARYGANWEALQNAARSVRHGLTGGHDAIVGDTVASTTLGFVGRIDRLDGKVIAFDGRSQLGWECTGGKWKIRHELNYAWVVEPETIQSFLGKTEAAQ
;
A
#
# COMPACT_ATOMS: atom_id res chain seq x y z
N MET A 1 -80.73 36.10 -9.67
CA MET A 1 -79.99 35.94 -8.40
C MET A 1 -79.23 34.64 -8.47
N THR A 2 -77.95 34.72 -8.81
CA THR A 2 -77.13 33.54 -9.14
C THR A 2 -76.14 33.31 -7.98
N ASN A 3 -76.32 32.23 -7.24
CA ASN A 3 -75.44 31.84 -6.12
C ASN A 3 -74.18 31.20 -6.65
N ILE A 4 -73.01 31.85 -6.44
CA ILE A 4 -71.70 31.31 -6.66
C ILE A 4 -71.23 30.57 -5.42
N LYS A 5 -71.05 29.25 -5.52
CA LYS A 5 -70.39 28.43 -4.48
C LYS A 5 -68.90 28.47 -4.74
N ILE A 6 -68.15 29.04 -3.77
CA ILE A 6 -66.68 29.01 -3.75
C ILE A 6 -66.25 27.73 -3.05
N THR A 7 -65.58 26.83 -3.74
CA THR A 7 -64.97 25.62 -3.18
C THR A 7 -63.52 25.93 -2.82
N LEU A 8 -63.23 25.89 -1.52
CA LEU A 8 -61.90 26.08 -0.99
C LEU A 8 -61.12 24.76 -1.17
N ALA A 9 -60.10 24.75 -2.01
CA ALA A 9 -59.19 23.63 -2.13
C ALA A 9 -58.06 23.79 -1.10
N ALA A 10 -57.99 22.86 -0.13
CA ALA A 10 -56.90 22.78 0.83
C ALA A 10 -55.67 22.12 0.19
N ALA A 11 -54.63 22.87 -0.01
CA ALA A 11 -53.32 22.32 -0.47
C ALA A 11 -52.57 21.72 0.72
N PHE A 12 -52.43 20.40 0.75
CA PHE A 12 -51.56 19.70 1.68
C PHE A 12 -50.11 19.85 1.18
N ALA A 13 -49.29 20.63 1.88
CA ALA A 13 -47.88 20.70 1.67
C ALA A 13 -47.24 19.49 2.40
N LEU A 14 -46.82 18.48 1.61
CA LEU A 14 -45.95 17.42 2.11
C LEU A 14 -44.53 18.01 2.32
N GLY A 15 -44.21 18.32 3.58
CA GLY A 15 -42.86 18.67 3.99
C GLY A 15 -41.97 17.42 3.91
N ILE A 16 -41.14 17.36 2.89
CA ILE A 16 -40.05 16.37 2.82
C ILE A 16 -38.99 16.82 3.84
N CYS A 17 -38.98 16.17 5.02
CA CYS A 17 -37.86 16.26 5.94
C CYS A 17 -36.68 15.51 5.31
N ALA A 18 -35.86 16.20 4.55
CA ALA A 18 -34.51 15.71 4.22
C ALA A 18 -33.71 15.72 5.53
N GLY A 19 -33.67 14.58 6.20
CA GLY A 19 -32.74 14.36 7.31
C GLY A 19 -31.31 14.57 6.79
N PRO A 20 -30.37 15.04 7.65
CA PRO A 20 -28.97 15.13 7.28
C PRO A 20 -28.51 13.74 6.84
N VAL A 21 -28.18 13.57 5.56
CA VAL A 21 -27.41 12.43 5.11
C VAL A 21 -26.09 12.54 5.87
N ALA A 22 -25.88 11.68 6.85
CA ALA A 22 -24.61 11.56 7.54
C ALA A 22 -23.57 11.32 6.42
N ALA A 23 -22.72 12.30 6.19
CA ALA A 23 -21.55 12.11 5.33
C ALA A 23 -20.81 10.92 5.95
N GLN A 24 -20.80 9.80 5.24
CA GLN A 24 -20.03 8.62 5.63
C GLN A 24 -18.60 9.11 5.76
N ASP A 25 -18.05 9.02 6.96
CA ASP A 25 -16.73 9.53 7.28
C ASP A 25 -15.72 8.63 6.55
N ASN A 26 -15.41 8.98 5.30
CA ASN A 26 -14.43 8.29 4.45
C ASN A 26 -12.99 8.71 4.79
N ALA A 27 -12.76 9.23 5.99
CA ALA A 27 -11.44 9.58 6.48
C ALA A 27 -10.58 8.31 6.65
N CYS A 28 -9.36 8.39 6.19
CA CYS A 28 -8.41 7.30 6.39
C CYS A 28 -7.80 7.33 7.78
N PRO A 29 -7.52 6.16 8.39
CA PRO A 29 -6.90 6.07 9.71
C PRO A 29 -5.53 6.74 9.76
N ARG A 30 -5.27 7.57 10.76
CA ARG A 30 -3.98 8.22 10.98
C ARG A 30 -3.13 7.53 12.03
N GLU A 31 -3.76 6.66 12.82
CA GLU A 31 -3.15 5.90 13.91
C GLU A 31 -3.56 4.43 13.83
N GLY A 32 -2.85 3.57 14.58
CA GLY A 32 -3.12 2.14 14.62
C GLY A 32 -2.57 1.38 13.42
N THR A 33 -3.02 0.14 13.25
CA THR A 33 -2.49 -0.80 12.26
C THR A 33 -2.80 -0.46 10.81
N GLU A 34 -3.77 0.40 10.56
CA GLU A 34 -4.15 0.86 9.23
C GLU A 34 -3.61 2.28 8.91
N ALA A 35 -2.80 2.86 9.80
CA ALA A 35 -2.09 4.12 9.55
C ALA A 35 -0.95 3.93 8.53
N PRO A 36 -0.57 4.97 7.76
CA PRO A 36 0.40 4.84 6.68
C PRO A 36 1.73 4.20 7.08
N LEU A 37 2.29 4.57 8.22
CA LEU A 37 3.58 4.01 8.67
C LEU A 37 3.47 2.52 9.06
N ALA A 38 2.39 2.15 9.75
CA ALA A 38 2.13 0.75 10.09
C ALA A 38 1.87 -0.10 8.82
N LEU A 39 1.12 0.44 7.87
CA LEU A 39 0.92 -0.19 6.57
C LEU A 39 2.22 -0.34 5.77
N HIS A 40 3.14 0.64 5.86
CA HIS A 40 4.45 0.56 5.20
C HIS A 40 5.30 -0.59 5.79
N ALA A 41 5.35 -0.69 7.11
CA ALA A 41 6.03 -1.80 7.79
C ALA A 41 5.39 -3.17 7.41
N ASP A 42 4.07 -3.25 7.43
CA ASP A 42 3.31 -4.44 7.05
C ASP A 42 3.53 -4.83 5.58
N TRP A 43 3.62 -3.85 4.68
CA TRP A 43 3.91 -4.01 3.26
C TRP A 43 5.28 -4.67 3.04
N ILE A 44 6.33 -4.22 3.74
CA ILE A 44 7.66 -4.84 3.69
C ILE A 44 7.61 -6.24 4.33
N MET A 45 7.14 -6.32 5.58
CA MET A 45 7.28 -7.52 6.42
C MET A 45 6.33 -8.64 6.07
N LYS A 46 5.20 -8.35 5.39
CA LYS A 46 4.21 -9.37 5.00
C LYS A 46 3.87 -9.35 3.52
N GLY A 47 3.79 -8.14 2.92
CA GLY A 47 3.42 -8.01 1.53
C GLY A 47 4.42 -8.69 0.60
N TRP A 48 5.69 -8.44 0.80
CA TRP A 48 6.77 -8.96 -0.04
C TRP A 48 7.45 -10.22 0.49
N GLU A 49 7.14 -10.67 1.71
CA GLU A 49 7.70 -11.91 2.23
C GLU A 49 7.17 -13.15 1.52
N ARG A 50 8.07 -14.12 1.36
CA ARG A 50 7.80 -15.44 0.84
C ARG A 50 8.54 -16.48 1.68
N HIS A 51 7.83 -17.56 2.03
CA HIS A 51 8.41 -18.68 2.74
C HIS A 51 8.54 -19.90 1.83
N GLU A 52 9.45 -20.80 2.16
CA GLU A 52 9.58 -22.07 1.46
C GLU A 52 8.28 -22.88 1.59
N GLY A 53 7.78 -23.37 0.46
CA GLY A 53 6.49 -24.08 0.40
C GLY A 53 5.28 -23.18 0.10
N ASP A 54 5.44 -21.85 0.08
CA ASP A 54 4.37 -20.96 -0.36
C ASP A 54 3.96 -21.25 -1.81
N GLY A 55 2.67 -21.10 -2.09
CA GLY A 55 2.12 -21.18 -3.43
C GLY A 55 2.70 -20.14 -4.39
N LYS A 56 2.20 -20.08 -5.62
CA LYS A 56 2.59 -19.07 -6.59
C LYS A 56 2.34 -17.66 -6.04
N PHE A 57 3.33 -16.79 -6.13
CA PHE A 57 3.15 -15.38 -5.81
C PHE A 57 2.39 -14.70 -6.96
N VAL A 58 1.24 -14.11 -6.61
CA VAL A 58 0.40 -13.31 -7.51
C VAL A 58 0.27 -11.94 -6.88
N PHE A 59 0.84 -10.93 -7.52
CA PHE A 59 0.91 -9.56 -6.98
C PHE A 59 -0.47 -9.01 -6.62
N ALA A 60 -1.43 -9.18 -7.53
CA ALA A 60 -2.79 -8.68 -7.32
C ALA A 60 -3.51 -9.33 -6.13
N GLU A 61 -3.19 -10.56 -5.78
CA GLU A 61 -3.78 -11.24 -4.62
C GLU A 61 -3.07 -10.86 -3.33
N LYS A 62 -1.74 -10.82 -3.35
CA LYS A 62 -0.91 -10.60 -2.18
C LYS A 62 -0.88 -9.15 -1.72
N LEU A 63 -0.91 -8.19 -2.67
CA LEU A 63 -0.62 -6.78 -2.42
C LEU A 63 -1.80 -5.83 -2.66
N ASN A 64 -3.00 -6.32 -2.96
CA ASN A 64 -4.21 -5.51 -3.16
C ASN A 64 -4.58 -4.66 -1.93
N LYS A 65 -4.16 -5.06 -0.73
CA LYS A 65 -4.34 -4.27 0.49
C LYS A 65 -3.67 -2.90 0.35
N TYR A 66 -2.50 -2.84 -0.29
CA TYR A 66 -1.65 -1.65 -0.34
C TYR A 66 -1.82 -0.84 -1.62
N TYR A 67 -2.04 -1.49 -2.77
CA TYR A 67 -2.16 -0.82 -4.06
C TYR A 67 -3.62 -0.70 -4.51
N ASP A 68 -3.92 0.37 -5.22
CA ASP A 68 -5.14 0.46 -6.01
C ASP A 68 -4.86 -0.13 -7.41
N LEU A 69 -5.26 -1.38 -7.59
CA LEU A 69 -5.02 -2.11 -8.83
C LEU A 69 -5.97 -1.70 -9.98
N GLN A 70 -7.05 -0.99 -9.66
CA GLN A 70 -7.98 -0.45 -10.65
C GLN A 70 -7.57 0.94 -11.12
N ASN A 71 -7.08 1.77 -10.19
CA ASN A 71 -6.49 3.06 -10.53
C ASN A 71 -5.00 2.86 -10.84
N THR A 72 -4.70 2.64 -12.10
CA THR A 72 -3.36 2.29 -12.55
C THR A 72 -2.37 3.45 -12.57
N LYS A 73 -2.83 4.70 -12.35
CA LYS A 73 -1.93 5.86 -12.31
C LYS A 73 -1.07 5.85 -11.05
N GLY A 74 0.22 6.01 -11.22
CA GLY A 74 1.18 6.06 -10.13
C GLY A 74 2.59 6.16 -10.67
N VAL A 75 3.56 6.36 -9.80
CA VAL A 75 4.98 6.36 -10.14
C VAL A 75 5.69 5.43 -9.17
N PHE A 76 6.26 4.36 -9.70
CA PHE A 76 6.94 3.32 -8.93
C PHE A 76 8.37 3.22 -9.42
N TYR A 77 9.32 3.68 -8.62
CA TYR A 77 10.74 3.55 -8.88
C TYR A 77 11.36 2.55 -7.93
N ASP A 78 12.13 1.62 -8.48
CA ASP A 78 12.90 0.67 -7.71
C ASP A 78 14.19 0.33 -8.46
N ASN A 79 15.33 0.72 -7.91
CA ASN A 79 16.61 0.43 -8.54
C ASN A 79 16.99 -1.06 -8.47
N PHE A 80 16.28 -1.84 -7.65
CA PHE A 80 16.47 -3.27 -7.47
C PHE A 80 15.50 -4.11 -8.30
N ALA A 81 14.59 -3.43 -9.03
CA ALA A 81 13.58 -4.10 -9.86
C ALA A 81 14.25 -5.03 -10.89
N PRO A 82 13.72 -6.24 -11.09
CA PRO A 82 14.27 -7.17 -12.06
C PRO A 82 14.31 -6.61 -13.48
N GLY A 83 15.39 -6.91 -14.22
CA GLY A 83 15.56 -6.46 -15.59
C GLY A 83 16.13 -5.05 -15.73
N SER A 84 15.84 -4.39 -16.85
CA SER A 84 16.37 -3.06 -17.18
C SER A 84 15.43 -1.90 -16.84
N THR A 85 14.17 -2.19 -16.55
CA THR A 85 13.17 -1.17 -16.23
C THR A 85 13.11 -0.96 -14.73
N GLN A 86 13.39 0.26 -14.28
CA GLN A 86 13.36 0.64 -12.86
C GLN A 86 12.25 1.62 -12.55
N LEU A 87 11.60 2.22 -13.54
CA LEU A 87 10.53 3.18 -13.40
C LEU A 87 9.27 2.66 -14.10
N PHE A 88 8.18 2.59 -13.36
CA PHE A 88 6.87 2.13 -13.83
C PHE A 88 5.83 3.22 -13.59
N ASP A 89 4.91 3.35 -14.53
CA ASP A 89 3.82 4.33 -14.51
C ASP A 89 2.50 3.77 -13.98
N ASN A 90 2.51 2.46 -13.66
CA ASN A 90 1.33 1.81 -13.11
C ASN A 90 1.68 0.58 -12.25
N SER A 91 0.85 0.32 -11.23
CA SER A 91 1.07 -0.75 -10.25
C SER A 91 0.99 -2.16 -10.84
N ALA A 92 0.16 -2.38 -11.87
CA ALA A 92 0.02 -3.70 -12.47
C ALA A 92 1.30 -4.11 -13.23
N ARG A 93 1.92 -3.18 -13.98
CA ARG A 93 3.20 -3.42 -14.67
C ARG A 93 4.34 -3.59 -13.67
N TYR A 94 4.36 -2.79 -12.61
CA TYR A 94 5.32 -2.94 -11.53
C TYR A 94 5.21 -4.32 -10.88
N GLY A 95 4.00 -4.73 -10.51
CA GLY A 95 3.75 -6.04 -9.92
C GLY A 95 4.13 -7.20 -10.82
N ALA A 96 3.75 -7.16 -12.10
CA ALA A 96 4.10 -8.19 -13.07
C ALA A 96 5.62 -8.36 -13.21
N ASN A 97 6.39 -7.26 -13.13
CA ASN A 97 7.85 -7.31 -13.15
C ASN A 97 8.44 -8.07 -11.96
N TRP A 98 7.86 -7.90 -10.77
CA TRP A 98 8.32 -8.56 -9.55
C TRP A 98 7.86 -10.02 -9.42
N GLU A 99 6.71 -10.39 -10.01
CA GLU A 99 6.18 -11.76 -9.93
C GLU A 99 7.19 -12.82 -10.42
N ALA A 100 7.94 -12.52 -11.48
CA ALA A 100 8.93 -13.43 -12.01
C ALA A 100 10.05 -13.71 -10.99
N LEU A 101 10.57 -12.66 -10.33
CA LEU A 101 11.61 -12.80 -9.29
C LEU A 101 11.08 -13.54 -8.07
N GLN A 102 9.90 -13.17 -7.59
CA GLN A 102 9.26 -13.80 -6.45
C GLN A 102 9.03 -15.30 -6.68
N ASN A 103 8.57 -15.67 -7.87
CA ASN A 103 8.34 -17.07 -8.22
C ASN A 103 9.64 -17.85 -8.52
N ALA A 104 10.75 -17.17 -8.75
CA ALA A 104 12.08 -17.78 -8.85
C ALA A 104 12.82 -17.85 -7.51
N ALA A 105 12.23 -17.33 -6.44
CA ALA A 105 12.77 -17.41 -5.09
C ALA A 105 12.16 -18.59 -4.31
N ARG A 106 13.01 -19.25 -3.52
CA ARG A 106 12.60 -20.21 -2.49
C ARG A 106 12.01 -19.47 -1.30
N SER A 107 12.70 -18.41 -0.88
CA SER A 107 12.24 -17.52 0.18
C SER A 107 12.66 -16.07 -0.08
N VAL A 108 11.84 -15.14 0.42
CA VAL A 108 12.17 -13.70 0.48
C VAL A 108 11.86 -13.25 1.90
N ARG A 109 12.85 -12.76 2.61
CA ARG A 109 12.74 -12.36 4.00
C ARG A 109 13.24 -10.94 4.19
N HIS A 110 12.59 -10.21 5.07
CA HIS A 110 12.92 -8.82 5.38
C HIS A 110 13.17 -8.59 6.86
N GLY A 111 13.66 -7.41 7.17
CA GLY A 111 13.76 -6.86 8.52
C GLY A 111 13.83 -5.35 8.46
N LEU A 112 13.28 -4.66 9.44
CA LEU A 112 13.32 -3.20 9.53
C LEU A 112 14.61 -2.75 10.23
N THR A 113 15.20 -1.66 9.72
CA THR A 113 16.53 -1.17 10.22
C THR A 113 16.46 0.24 10.83
N GLY A 114 15.30 0.88 10.84
CA GLY A 114 15.17 2.25 11.36
C GLY A 114 14.97 3.30 10.28
N GLY A 115 15.20 4.58 10.63
CA GLY A 115 14.98 5.70 9.70
C GLY A 115 13.52 5.86 9.31
N HIS A 116 12.59 5.48 10.19
CA HIS A 116 11.16 5.62 9.94
C HIS A 116 10.69 7.05 10.24
N ASP A 117 9.86 7.56 9.36
CA ASP A 117 9.17 8.84 9.49
C ASP A 117 7.85 8.83 8.73
N ALA A 118 6.92 9.66 9.15
CA ALA A 118 5.63 9.81 8.48
C ALA A 118 5.13 11.25 8.54
N ILE A 119 4.69 11.75 7.40
CA ILE A 119 3.89 12.98 7.28
C ILE A 119 2.50 12.55 6.84
N VAL A 120 1.47 12.79 7.68
CA VAL A 120 0.11 12.32 7.43
C VAL A 120 -0.86 13.50 7.38
N GLY A 121 -1.41 13.75 6.20
CA GLY A 121 -2.51 14.70 5.96
C GLY A 121 -3.87 13.99 5.95
N ASP A 122 -4.91 14.69 5.51
CA ASP A 122 -6.29 14.16 5.45
C ASP A 122 -6.46 13.18 4.28
N THR A 123 -5.85 13.47 3.15
CA THR A 123 -6.05 12.73 1.90
C THR A 123 -4.77 12.15 1.32
N VAL A 124 -3.61 12.62 1.78
CA VAL A 124 -2.30 12.15 1.33
C VAL A 124 -1.36 11.97 2.52
N ALA A 125 -0.45 11.02 2.40
CA ALA A 125 0.62 10.83 3.37
C ALA A 125 1.93 10.44 2.66
N SER A 126 3.05 10.66 3.35
CA SER A 126 4.36 10.16 2.96
C SER A 126 4.98 9.43 4.12
N THR A 127 5.60 8.27 3.85
CA THR A 127 6.29 7.48 4.86
C THR A 127 7.65 7.03 4.35
N THR A 128 8.63 6.95 5.24
CA THR A 128 9.96 6.40 4.96
C THR A 128 10.31 5.29 5.95
N LEU A 129 11.01 4.26 5.46
CA LEU A 129 11.54 3.17 6.26
C LEU A 129 12.90 2.71 5.74
N GLY A 130 13.79 2.32 6.66
CA GLY A 130 14.95 1.52 6.35
C GLY A 130 14.62 0.03 6.46
N PHE A 131 15.14 -0.78 5.57
CA PHE A 131 14.91 -2.21 5.58
C PHE A 131 16.11 -2.99 5.03
N VAL A 132 16.20 -4.23 5.40
CA VAL A 132 17.09 -5.21 4.79
C VAL A 132 16.26 -6.33 4.17
N GLY A 133 16.82 -7.02 3.21
CA GLY A 133 16.17 -8.19 2.62
C GLY A 133 17.15 -9.25 2.20
N ARG A 134 16.67 -10.48 2.17
CA ARG A 134 17.38 -11.67 1.69
C ARG A 134 16.47 -12.45 0.76
N ILE A 135 16.98 -12.76 -0.42
CA ILE A 135 16.32 -13.59 -1.42
C ILE A 135 17.15 -14.86 -1.58
N ASP A 136 16.62 -15.98 -1.16
CA ASP A 136 17.18 -17.30 -1.44
C ASP A 136 16.51 -17.84 -2.72
N ARG A 137 17.28 -17.93 -3.81
CA ARG A 137 16.74 -18.32 -5.11
C ARG A 137 16.70 -19.83 -5.28
N LEU A 138 15.82 -20.31 -6.15
CA LEU A 138 15.73 -21.74 -6.52
C LEU A 138 16.99 -22.25 -7.24
N ASP A 139 17.76 -21.38 -7.88
CA ASP A 139 19.05 -21.71 -8.50
C ASP A 139 20.22 -21.78 -7.51
N GLY A 140 19.96 -21.63 -6.21
CA GLY A 140 20.95 -21.67 -5.14
C GLY A 140 21.66 -20.34 -4.87
N LYS A 141 21.42 -19.30 -5.66
CA LYS A 141 21.98 -17.97 -5.40
C LYS A 141 21.28 -17.29 -4.24
N VAL A 142 22.06 -16.56 -3.45
CA VAL A 142 21.57 -15.70 -2.36
C VAL A 142 21.84 -14.26 -2.76
N ILE A 143 20.85 -13.40 -2.60
CA ILE A 143 20.97 -11.96 -2.77
C ILE A 143 20.56 -11.34 -1.41
N ALA A 144 21.47 -10.58 -0.81
CA ALA A 144 21.22 -9.80 0.37
C ALA A 144 21.37 -8.30 0.06
N PHE A 145 20.50 -7.49 0.64
CA PHE A 145 20.49 -6.06 0.37
C PHE A 145 20.10 -5.25 1.60
N ASP A 146 20.59 -4.03 1.69
CA ASP A 146 20.13 -2.96 2.57
C ASP A 146 19.44 -1.91 1.71
N GLY A 147 18.40 -1.28 2.19
CA GLY A 147 17.61 -0.36 1.38
C GLY A 147 16.85 0.68 2.19
N ARG A 148 16.33 1.61 1.43
CA ARG A 148 15.41 2.66 1.90
C ARG A 148 14.20 2.68 1.01
N SER A 149 13.04 2.78 1.65
CA SER A 149 11.76 2.89 0.96
C SER A 149 11.06 4.20 1.35
N GLN A 150 10.51 4.87 0.37
CA GLN A 150 9.60 6.00 0.56
C GLN A 150 8.30 5.72 -0.19
N LEU A 151 7.18 5.78 0.53
CA LEU A 151 5.85 5.58 -0.05
C LEU A 151 5.03 6.85 0.06
N GLY A 152 4.42 7.25 -1.05
CA GLY A 152 3.37 8.25 -1.11
C GLY A 152 2.00 7.57 -1.14
N TRP A 153 1.15 7.92 -0.21
CA TRP A 153 -0.18 7.35 0.00
C TRP A 153 -1.27 8.31 -0.41
N GLU A 154 -2.36 7.78 -0.95
CA GLU A 154 -3.61 8.49 -1.21
C GLU A 154 -4.74 7.81 -0.43
N CYS A 155 -5.57 8.62 0.24
CA CYS A 155 -6.77 8.14 0.90
C CYS A 155 -7.89 7.94 -0.11
N THR A 156 -8.26 6.69 -0.34
CA THR A 156 -9.30 6.31 -1.30
C THR A 156 -10.34 5.43 -0.61
N GLY A 157 -11.58 5.94 -0.47
CA GLY A 157 -12.69 5.20 0.15
C GLY A 157 -12.39 4.75 1.59
N GLY A 158 -11.75 5.61 2.38
CA GLY A 158 -11.38 5.32 3.78
C GLY A 158 -10.18 4.39 3.94
N LYS A 159 -9.41 4.14 2.86
CA LYS A 159 -8.24 3.26 2.88
C LYS A 159 -7.04 3.95 2.24
N TRP A 160 -5.88 3.81 2.86
CA TRP A 160 -4.63 4.26 2.26
C TRP A 160 -4.18 3.34 1.15
N LYS A 161 -3.81 3.92 -0.01
CA LYS A 161 -3.30 3.22 -1.18
C LYS A 161 -2.01 3.87 -1.67
N ILE A 162 -1.02 3.04 -2.04
CA ILE A 162 0.27 3.51 -2.56
C ILE A 162 0.06 4.08 -3.96
N ARG A 163 0.48 5.32 -4.15
CA ARG A 163 0.46 6.07 -5.41
C ARG A 163 1.86 6.35 -5.93
N HIS A 164 2.79 6.56 -5.02
CA HIS A 164 4.19 6.76 -5.34
C HIS A 164 5.03 5.81 -4.50
N GLU A 165 6.04 5.25 -5.14
CA GLU A 165 7.00 4.38 -4.50
C GLU A 165 8.40 4.74 -5.01
N LEU A 166 9.32 4.91 -4.08
CA LEU A 166 10.72 5.13 -4.35
C LEU A 166 11.52 4.22 -3.45
N ASN A 167 12.01 3.14 -4.03
CA ASN A 167 12.88 2.19 -3.36
C ASN A 167 14.30 2.31 -3.90
N TYR A 168 15.23 2.32 -2.99
CA TYR A 168 16.66 2.30 -3.30
C TYR A 168 17.35 1.29 -2.41
N ALA A 169 17.99 0.29 -3.01
CA ALA A 169 18.71 -0.75 -2.30
C ALA A 169 20.11 -0.97 -2.92
N TRP A 170 20.98 -1.53 -2.12
CA TRP A 170 22.32 -1.97 -2.56
C TRP A 170 22.63 -3.35 -1.99
N VAL A 171 23.41 -4.11 -2.76
CA VAL A 171 23.82 -5.46 -2.35
C VAL A 171 24.80 -5.36 -1.19
N VAL A 172 24.62 -6.25 -0.21
CA VAL A 172 25.50 -6.41 0.94
C VAL A 172 25.84 -7.88 1.16
N GLU A 173 26.83 -8.17 1.98
CA GLU A 173 27.12 -9.54 2.41
C GLU A 173 25.98 -10.07 3.31
N PRO A 174 25.49 -11.30 3.09
CA PRO A 174 24.35 -11.86 3.83
C PRO A 174 24.51 -11.84 5.35
N GLU A 175 25.72 -11.97 5.84
CA GLU A 175 26.04 -11.99 7.28
C GLU A 175 25.74 -10.65 7.95
N THR A 176 25.88 -9.54 7.21
CA THR A 176 25.69 -8.18 7.76
C THR A 176 24.25 -7.89 8.13
N ILE A 177 23.31 -8.54 7.48
CA ILE A 177 21.87 -8.32 7.71
C ILE A 177 21.21 -9.41 8.57
N GLN A 178 21.92 -10.50 8.89
CA GLN A 178 21.32 -11.66 9.55
C GLN A 178 20.63 -11.33 10.88
N SER A 179 21.17 -10.36 11.64
CA SER A 179 20.62 -9.95 12.93
C SER A 179 19.33 -9.12 12.81
N PHE A 180 19.01 -8.62 11.62
CA PHE A 180 17.83 -7.80 11.34
C PHE A 180 16.67 -8.62 10.76
N LEU A 181 16.95 -9.74 10.10
CA LEU A 181 15.91 -10.54 9.45
C LEU A 181 14.85 -11.00 10.46
N GLY A 182 13.58 -10.70 10.13
CA GLY A 182 12.43 -10.99 10.98
C GLY A 182 12.16 -9.98 12.08
N LYS A 183 12.99 -8.94 12.26
CA LYS A 183 12.69 -7.85 13.19
C LYS A 183 11.63 -6.92 12.60
N THR A 184 10.54 -6.76 13.34
CA THR A 184 9.40 -5.90 12.98
C THR A 184 9.51 -4.50 13.57
N GLU A 185 10.38 -4.33 14.59
CA GLU A 185 10.65 -3.02 15.19
C GLU A 185 11.98 -2.51 14.68
N ALA A 186 11.94 -1.29 14.15
CA ALA A 186 13.16 -0.59 13.80
C ALA A 186 13.96 -0.35 15.10
N ALA A 187 15.26 -0.65 15.09
CA ALA A 187 16.13 -0.22 16.17
C ALA A 187 16.05 1.31 16.30
N GLN A 188 15.73 1.78 17.50
CA GLN A 188 15.68 3.22 17.83
C GLN A 188 17.07 3.82 17.73
#